data_b6fad6479038d0590912d985c829b013
#
_entry.id   b6fad6479038d0590912d985c829b013
#
_cell.length_a   1.000
_cell.length_b   1.000
_cell.length_c   1.000
_cell.angle_alpha   90.00
_cell.angle_beta   90.00
_cell.angle_gamma   90.00
#
_symmetry.space_group_name_H-M   'P 1'
#
loop_
_entity.id
_entity.type
_entity.pdbx_description
1 polymer ?
#
loop_
_entity_poly.entity_id
_entity_poly.type
_entity_poly.pdbx_seq_one_letter_code
_entity_poly.pdbx_strand_id
1 'polypeptide(L)'
;MAELHATSEPTTILTDQMLMRFIASFLAGIIFAIVVLACAGFVAVETGSVPANADGKPSALEEWAAKTALNAAIERDTKGLTNPIQPSDENLIIGVHLYAENCAICHGASDAKPSNPAQGFYIEAPQLAKDGVEDDPEAVSFWIVKHGIRFTAMPSFTTTLKDEDIWRIAMFLKQMDKLPPAVDAEWKKVPSAAGTPPK
;
A
#
# COMPACT_ATOMS: atom_id res chain seq x y z
N MET A 1 -27.80 70.80 12.43
CA MET A 1 -27.03 69.63 11.98
C MET A 1 -25.96 69.38 13.07
N ALA A 2 -26.14 68.36 13.89
CA ALA A 2 -25.19 67.97 14.89
C ALA A 2 -24.46 66.73 14.40
N GLU A 3 -23.16 66.85 14.12
CA GLU A 3 -22.28 65.71 13.82
C GLU A 3 -22.03 64.90 15.09
N LEU A 4 -22.50 63.68 15.08
CA LEU A 4 -22.16 62.66 16.06
C LEU A 4 -20.75 62.16 15.77
N HIS A 5 -19.75 62.71 16.47
CA HIS A 5 -18.43 62.11 16.53
C HIS A 5 -18.53 60.84 17.40
N ALA A 6 -18.50 59.70 16.77
CA ALA A 6 -18.32 58.41 17.43
C ALA A 6 -16.89 58.32 17.92
N THR A 7 -16.62 58.67 19.18
CA THR A 7 -15.37 58.42 19.86
C THR A 7 -15.31 56.94 20.23
N SER A 8 -14.51 56.17 19.51
CA SER A 8 -14.21 54.77 19.87
C SER A 8 -13.54 54.74 21.26
N GLU A 9 -14.16 54.04 22.21
CA GLU A 9 -13.70 53.97 23.59
C GLU A 9 -12.28 53.36 23.66
N PRO A 10 -11.34 53.93 24.42
CA PRO A 10 -9.95 53.48 24.53
C PRO A 10 -9.79 52.06 25.09
N THR A 11 -10.79 51.53 25.77
CA THR A 11 -10.82 50.16 26.30
C THR A 11 -10.93 49.10 25.23
N THR A 12 -11.64 49.35 24.13
CA THR A 12 -11.81 48.42 23.00
C THR A 12 -10.50 48.26 22.23
N ILE A 13 -9.76 49.33 22.02
CA ILE A 13 -8.48 49.32 21.29
C ILE A 13 -7.40 48.57 22.10
N LEU A 14 -7.39 48.68 23.42
CA LEU A 14 -6.46 47.96 24.28
C LEU A 14 -6.72 46.46 24.33
N THR A 15 -7.98 46.04 24.35
CA THR A 15 -8.37 44.60 24.27
C THR A 15 -8.03 43.99 22.93
N ASP A 16 -8.25 44.70 21.84
CA ASP A 16 -7.89 44.21 20.48
C ASP A 16 -6.36 44.08 20.29
N GLN A 17 -5.60 45.03 20.80
CA GLN A 17 -4.13 44.94 20.77
C GLN A 17 -3.59 43.79 21.61
N MET A 18 -4.14 43.55 22.80
CA MET A 18 -3.77 42.41 23.63
C MET A 18 -4.12 41.08 22.91
N LEU A 19 -5.31 40.96 22.37
CA LEU A 19 -5.74 39.76 21.62
C LEU A 19 -4.83 39.48 20.43
N MET A 20 -4.53 40.50 19.61
CA MET A 20 -3.61 40.35 18.47
C MET A 20 -2.20 39.91 18.92
N ARG A 21 -1.69 40.43 20.04
CA ARG A 21 -0.39 40.01 20.60
C ARG A 21 -0.41 38.54 21.05
N PHE A 22 -1.48 38.11 21.70
CA PHE A 22 -1.65 36.69 22.07
C PHE A 22 -1.70 35.77 20.86
N ILE A 23 -2.48 36.13 19.85
CA ILE A 23 -2.57 35.35 18.61
C ILE A 23 -1.20 35.32 17.91
N ALA A 24 -0.53 36.44 17.77
CA ALA A 24 0.80 36.50 17.15
C ALA A 24 1.84 35.66 17.91
N SER A 25 1.86 35.73 19.25
CA SER A 25 2.77 34.91 20.08
C SER A 25 2.44 33.42 19.97
N PHE A 26 1.17 33.04 19.92
CA PHE A 26 0.73 31.67 19.75
C PHE A 26 1.13 31.12 18.39
N LEU A 27 0.90 31.89 17.33
CA LEU A 27 1.33 31.48 15.94
C LEU A 27 2.86 31.39 15.83
N ALA A 28 3.58 32.33 16.44
CA ALA A 28 5.05 32.29 16.50
C ALA A 28 5.54 31.02 17.23
N GLY A 29 4.88 30.63 18.34
CA GLY A 29 5.18 29.39 19.07
C GLY A 29 4.94 28.12 18.21
N ILE A 30 3.84 28.09 17.47
CA ILE A 30 3.55 26.99 16.53
C ILE A 30 4.62 26.90 15.45
N ILE A 31 4.95 28.03 14.81
CA ILE A 31 5.99 28.06 13.76
C ILE A 31 7.33 27.59 14.32
N PHE A 32 7.71 28.07 15.49
CA PHE A 32 8.94 27.65 16.17
C PHE A 32 8.96 26.14 16.43
N ALA A 33 7.86 25.58 16.96
CA ALA A 33 7.74 24.13 17.19
C ALA A 33 7.87 23.32 15.90
N ILE A 34 7.23 23.77 14.81
CA ILE A 34 7.34 23.13 13.49
C ILE A 34 8.79 23.15 12.99
N VAL A 35 9.48 24.29 13.10
CA VAL A 35 10.89 24.42 12.70
C VAL A 35 11.78 23.47 13.50
N VAL A 36 11.59 23.43 14.82
CA VAL A 36 12.36 22.52 15.70
C VAL A 36 12.13 21.06 15.31
N LEU A 37 10.88 20.64 15.08
CA LEU A 37 10.57 19.28 14.64
C LEU A 37 11.16 18.96 13.26
N ALA A 38 11.09 19.89 12.33
CA ALA A 38 11.70 19.74 11.01
C ALA A 38 13.23 19.60 11.08
N CYS A 39 13.89 20.44 11.89
CA CYS A 39 15.34 20.35 12.11
C CYS A 39 15.72 19.03 12.81
N ALA A 40 14.96 18.60 13.82
CA ALA A 40 15.20 17.32 14.49
C ALA A 40 15.04 16.13 13.53
N GLY A 41 13.99 16.15 12.71
CA GLY A 41 13.78 15.13 11.65
C GLY A 41 14.92 15.12 10.63
N PHE A 42 15.36 16.29 10.18
CA PHE A 42 16.49 16.40 9.25
C PHE A 42 17.78 15.82 9.87
N VAL A 43 18.11 16.21 11.11
CA VAL A 43 19.27 15.69 11.83
C VAL A 43 19.16 14.18 12.01
N ALA A 44 17.99 13.64 12.33
CA ALA A 44 17.79 12.21 12.48
C ALA A 44 18.09 11.44 11.19
N VAL A 45 17.71 11.97 10.02
CA VAL A 45 18.02 11.40 8.71
C VAL A 45 19.53 11.47 8.44
N GLU A 46 20.15 12.65 8.59
CA GLU A 46 21.58 12.85 8.29
C GLU A 46 22.51 12.05 9.21
N THR A 47 22.10 11.82 10.45
CA THR A 47 22.89 11.02 11.42
C THR A 47 22.67 9.52 11.31
N GLY A 48 21.79 9.04 10.39
CA GLY A 48 21.45 7.63 10.26
C GLY A 48 20.63 7.09 11.44
N SER A 49 19.99 7.94 12.23
CA SER A 49 19.12 7.52 13.33
C SER A 49 17.80 6.93 12.85
N VAL A 50 17.43 7.16 11.59
CA VAL A 50 16.29 6.52 10.93
C VAL A 50 16.77 5.18 10.35
N PRO A 51 16.20 4.04 10.77
CA PRO A 51 16.58 2.74 10.24
C PRO A 51 16.36 2.66 8.72
N ALA A 52 17.35 2.14 7.99
CA ALA A 52 17.30 1.98 6.53
C ALA A 52 17.55 0.51 6.10
N ASN A 53 17.80 -0.38 7.06
CA ASN A 53 18.04 -1.80 6.83
C ASN A 53 16.71 -2.57 6.71
N ALA A 54 16.70 -3.63 5.90
CA ALA A 54 15.52 -4.44 5.62
C ALA A 54 15.37 -5.67 6.52
N ASP A 55 16.31 -5.92 7.44
CA ASP A 55 16.28 -7.05 8.39
C ASP A 55 15.51 -6.74 9.68
N GLY A 56 15.01 -5.51 9.84
CA GLY A 56 14.14 -5.09 10.92
C GLY A 56 12.66 -5.39 10.66
N LYS A 57 11.82 -5.02 11.63
CA LYS A 57 10.36 -5.01 11.44
C LYS A 57 9.85 -3.58 11.40
N PRO A 58 8.80 -3.29 10.62
CA PRO A 58 8.19 -1.96 10.61
C PRO A 58 7.66 -1.59 12.01
N SER A 59 7.75 -0.31 12.35
CA SER A 59 7.13 0.18 13.56
C SER A 59 5.59 0.12 13.44
N ALA A 60 4.89 0.05 14.58
CA ALA A 60 3.42 0.04 14.57
C ALA A 60 2.81 1.28 13.90
N LEU A 61 3.46 2.43 14.00
CA LEU A 61 3.01 3.67 13.33
C LEU A 61 3.20 3.59 11.81
N GLU A 62 4.34 3.06 11.36
CA GLU A 62 4.63 2.85 9.94
C GLU A 62 3.63 1.86 9.32
N GLU A 63 3.43 0.73 9.96
CA GLU A 63 2.47 -0.29 9.50
C GLU A 63 1.04 0.25 9.45
N TRP A 64 0.60 0.96 10.49
CA TRP A 64 -0.72 1.60 10.51
C TRP A 64 -0.88 2.63 9.40
N ALA A 65 0.09 3.52 9.23
CA ALA A 65 0.03 4.56 8.22
C ALA A 65 0.03 3.98 6.79
N ALA A 66 0.91 2.99 6.54
CA ALA A 66 1.00 2.33 5.24
C ALA A 66 -0.28 1.56 4.89
N LYS A 67 -0.80 0.74 5.81
CA LYS A 67 -2.05 -0.02 5.61
C LYS A 67 -3.25 0.92 5.42
N THR A 68 -3.36 1.97 6.24
CA THR A 68 -4.46 2.94 6.12
C THR A 68 -4.45 3.64 4.77
N ALA A 69 -3.27 4.11 4.33
CA ALA A 69 -3.14 4.78 3.04
C ALA A 69 -3.40 3.83 1.86
N LEU A 70 -2.91 2.59 1.93
CA LEU A 70 -3.13 1.58 0.91
C LEU A 70 -4.62 1.24 0.77
N ASN A 71 -5.28 0.92 1.88
CA ASN A 71 -6.71 0.56 1.89
C ASN A 71 -7.58 1.70 1.37
N ALA A 72 -7.31 2.95 1.76
CA ALA A 72 -8.04 4.12 1.27
C ALA A 72 -7.86 4.33 -0.25
N ALA A 73 -6.67 4.07 -0.78
CA ALA A 73 -6.40 4.15 -2.22
C ALA A 73 -7.14 3.04 -2.98
N ILE A 74 -7.06 1.79 -2.49
CA ILE A 74 -7.76 0.65 -3.09
C ILE A 74 -9.28 0.90 -3.10
N GLU A 75 -9.87 1.26 -1.96
CA GLU A 75 -11.31 1.50 -1.86
C GLU A 75 -11.79 2.60 -2.81
N ARG A 76 -11.02 3.69 -2.93
CA ARG A 76 -11.34 4.78 -3.86
C ARG A 76 -11.31 4.34 -5.31
N ASP A 77 -10.26 3.60 -5.72
CA ASP A 77 -9.95 3.34 -7.12
C ASP A 77 -10.62 2.06 -7.66
N THR A 78 -11.05 1.15 -6.77
CA THR A 78 -11.75 -0.08 -7.16
C THR A 78 -13.27 0.04 -7.15
N LYS A 79 -13.81 1.18 -6.70
CA LYS A 79 -15.26 1.39 -6.61
C LYS A 79 -15.93 1.30 -7.97
N GLY A 80 -16.78 0.26 -8.13
CA GLY A 80 -17.50 0.00 -9.38
C GLY A 80 -16.64 -0.66 -10.49
N LEU A 81 -15.40 -1.00 -10.18
CA LEU A 81 -14.53 -1.74 -11.10
C LEU A 81 -14.93 -3.22 -11.10
N THR A 82 -15.11 -3.79 -12.27
CA THR A 82 -15.50 -5.19 -12.48
C THR A 82 -14.62 -5.84 -13.53
N ASN A 83 -14.37 -7.13 -13.38
CA ASN A 83 -13.62 -7.89 -14.36
C ASN A 83 -14.41 -8.00 -15.67
N PRO A 84 -13.88 -7.54 -16.81
CA PRO A 84 -14.53 -7.67 -18.11
C PRO A 84 -14.35 -9.06 -18.74
N ILE A 85 -13.45 -9.89 -18.18
CA ILE A 85 -13.14 -11.23 -18.72
C ILE A 85 -14.17 -12.23 -18.22
N GLN A 86 -14.75 -13.02 -19.11
CA GLN A 86 -15.70 -14.06 -18.74
C GLN A 86 -14.99 -15.22 -18.04
N PRO A 87 -15.54 -15.73 -16.93
CA PRO A 87 -14.99 -16.90 -16.25
C PRO A 87 -15.04 -18.13 -17.18
N SER A 88 -13.87 -18.77 -17.36
CA SER A 88 -13.73 -20.05 -18.06
C SER A 88 -12.47 -20.76 -17.60
N ASP A 89 -12.42 -22.08 -17.74
CA ASP A 89 -11.22 -22.86 -17.42
C ASP A 89 -10.01 -22.38 -18.23
N GLU A 90 -10.22 -21.99 -19.48
CA GLU A 90 -9.14 -21.45 -20.34
C GLU A 90 -8.56 -20.16 -19.77
N ASN A 91 -9.40 -19.19 -19.41
CA ASN A 91 -8.94 -17.92 -18.82
C ASN A 91 -8.28 -18.13 -17.46
N LEU A 92 -8.76 -19.09 -16.66
CA LEU A 92 -8.14 -19.46 -15.38
C LEU A 92 -6.76 -20.10 -15.60
N ILE A 93 -6.61 -21.00 -16.58
CA ILE A 93 -5.32 -21.63 -16.92
C ILE A 93 -4.32 -20.57 -17.39
N ILE A 94 -4.75 -19.61 -18.22
CA ILE A 94 -3.90 -18.47 -18.60
C ILE A 94 -3.49 -17.69 -17.33
N GLY A 95 -4.42 -17.43 -16.41
CA GLY A 95 -4.14 -16.79 -15.13
C GLY A 95 -3.11 -17.54 -14.29
N VAL A 96 -3.19 -18.89 -14.22
CA VAL A 96 -2.20 -19.75 -13.56
C VAL A 96 -0.80 -19.58 -14.17
N HIS A 97 -0.70 -19.59 -15.51
CA HIS A 97 0.59 -19.46 -16.19
C HIS A 97 1.19 -18.05 -15.97
N LEU A 98 0.39 -17.00 -16.08
CA LEU A 98 0.82 -15.64 -15.83
C LEU A 98 1.28 -15.44 -14.36
N TYR A 99 0.56 -16.06 -13.42
CA TYR A 99 0.97 -16.08 -12.02
C TYR A 99 2.30 -16.83 -11.82
N ALA A 100 2.46 -17.99 -12.45
CA ALA A 100 3.68 -18.78 -12.37
C ALA A 100 4.92 -18.00 -12.85
N GLU A 101 4.76 -17.25 -13.93
CA GLU A 101 5.85 -16.47 -14.54
C GLU A 101 6.21 -15.20 -13.77
N ASN A 102 5.22 -14.54 -13.16
CA ASN A 102 5.39 -13.19 -12.63
C ASN A 102 5.27 -13.09 -11.11
N CYS A 103 4.55 -13.98 -10.45
CA CYS A 103 4.13 -13.83 -9.05
C CYS A 103 4.73 -14.92 -8.14
N ALA A 104 4.81 -16.16 -8.62
CA ALA A 104 5.16 -17.32 -7.80
C ALA A 104 6.53 -17.20 -7.12
N ILE A 105 7.48 -16.48 -7.73
CA ILE A 105 8.82 -16.26 -7.15
C ILE A 105 8.75 -15.57 -5.78
N CYS A 106 7.78 -14.69 -5.56
CA CYS A 106 7.60 -13.97 -4.29
C CYS A 106 6.47 -14.56 -3.46
N HIS A 107 5.34 -14.93 -4.11
CA HIS A 107 4.11 -15.33 -3.44
C HIS A 107 3.93 -16.85 -3.31
N GLY A 108 4.94 -17.62 -3.71
CA GLY A 108 4.88 -19.09 -3.67
C GLY A 108 4.00 -19.69 -4.75
N ALA A 109 4.13 -20.99 -4.91
CA ALA A 109 3.26 -21.83 -5.74
C ALA A 109 2.20 -22.53 -4.86
N SER A 110 1.66 -23.65 -5.32
CA SER A 110 0.66 -24.45 -4.56
C SER A 110 1.17 -24.99 -3.23
N ASP A 111 2.48 -25.02 -3.02
CA ASP A 111 3.12 -25.42 -1.76
C ASP A 111 3.27 -24.25 -0.74
N ALA A 112 2.86 -23.04 -1.11
CA ALA A 112 2.94 -21.83 -0.30
C ALA A 112 4.33 -21.56 0.31
N LYS A 113 5.39 -21.80 -0.48
CA LYS A 113 6.77 -21.58 -0.04
C LYS A 113 7.42 -20.44 -0.82
N PRO A 114 7.86 -19.38 -0.15
CA PRO A 114 8.54 -18.25 -0.80
C PRO A 114 9.95 -18.67 -1.26
N SER A 115 10.45 -18.00 -2.29
CA SER A 115 11.85 -18.10 -2.68
C SER A 115 12.79 -17.55 -1.60
N ASN A 116 14.07 -17.94 -1.64
CA ASN A 116 15.07 -17.39 -0.71
C ASN A 116 15.13 -15.84 -0.72
N PRO A 117 15.12 -15.15 -1.90
CA PRO A 117 15.07 -13.70 -1.90
C PRO A 117 13.81 -13.12 -1.25
N ALA A 118 12.65 -13.76 -1.43
CA ALA A 118 11.39 -13.29 -0.88
C ALA A 118 11.34 -13.36 0.66
N GLN A 119 12.09 -14.29 1.26
CA GLN A 119 12.22 -14.39 2.72
C GLN A 119 13.01 -13.23 3.34
N GLY A 120 13.76 -12.47 2.53
CA GLY A 120 14.52 -11.30 2.97
C GLY A 120 13.81 -9.96 2.76
N PHE A 121 12.55 -9.93 2.36
CA PHE A 121 11.83 -8.68 2.18
C PHE A 121 11.49 -8.03 3.52
N TYR A 122 11.68 -6.71 3.63
CA TYR A 122 11.29 -5.92 4.80
C TYR A 122 9.79 -6.06 5.13
N ILE A 123 8.96 -6.03 4.11
CA ILE A 123 7.54 -6.41 4.20
C ILE A 123 7.39 -7.77 3.54
N GLU A 124 7.06 -8.78 4.34
CA GLU A 124 6.89 -10.14 3.86
C GLU A 124 5.83 -10.22 2.75
N ALA A 125 6.16 -10.96 1.68
CA ALA A 125 5.18 -11.27 0.63
C ALA A 125 4.20 -12.33 1.15
N PRO A 126 2.88 -12.07 1.14
CA PRO A 126 1.89 -13.07 1.55
C PRO A 126 1.98 -14.30 0.65
N GLN A 127 1.82 -15.48 1.22
CA GLN A 127 1.81 -16.74 0.49
C GLN A 127 0.38 -17.02 0.03
N LEU A 128 0.04 -16.60 -1.18
CA LEU A 128 -1.34 -16.44 -1.64
C LEU A 128 -2.14 -17.75 -1.66
N ALA A 129 -1.48 -18.89 -1.84
CA ALA A 129 -2.13 -20.20 -1.74
C ALA A 129 -2.57 -20.59 -0.31
N LYS A 130 -2.26 -19.76 0.71
CA LYS A 130 -2.54 -20.04 2.12
C LYS A 130 -3.20 -18.86 2.84
N ASP A 131 -2.90 -17.64 2.41
CA ASP A 131 -3.19 -16.43 3.20
C ASP A 131 -4.56 -15.80 2.87
N GLY A 132 -5.44 -16.49 2.15
CA GLY A 132 -6.84 -16.11 1.97
C GLY A 132 -7.09 -15.01 0.94
N VAL A 133 -6.27 -14.93 -0.13
CA VAL A 133 -6.45 -13.92 -1.20
C VAL A 133 -7.79 -14.04 -1.93
N GLU A 134 -8.40 -15.21 -1.92
CA GLU A 134 -9.71 -15.49 -2.52
C GLU A 134 -10.87 -14.78 -1.81
N ASP A 135 -10.67 -14.31 -0.58
CA ASP A 135 -11.67 -13.51 0.14
C ASP A 135 -11.82 -12.10 -0.43
N ASP A 136 -10.76 -11.57 -1.05
CA ASP A 136 -10.77 -10.24 -1.65
C ASP A 136 -11.58 -10.19 -2.95
N PRO A 137 -12.23 -9.06 -3.28
CA PRO A 137 -12.81 -8.83 -4.61
C PRO A 137 -11.74 -8.85 -5.70
N GLU A 138 -12.04 -9.41 -6.88
CA GLU A 138 -11.11 -9.41 -8.02
C GLU A 138 -10.55 -8.03 -8.37
N ALA A 139 -11.37 -6.96 -8.20
CA ALA A 139 -10.96 -5.59 -8.44
C ALA A 139 -9.81 -5.14 -7.51
N VAL A 140 -9.77 -5.64 -6.29
CA VAL A 140 -8.68 -5.37 -5.33
C VAL A 140 -7.40 -6.02 -5.80
N SER A 141 -7.44 -7.30 -6.13
CA SER A 141 -6.30 -8.04 -6.67
C SER A 141 -5.78 -7.42 -7.98
N PHE A 142 -6.70 -7.06 -8.88
CA PHE A 142 -6.37 -6.35 -10.12
C PHE A 142 -5.62 -5.03 -9.84
N TRP A 143 -6.14 -4.20 -8.92
CA TRP A 143 -5.53 -2.92 -8.59
C TRP A 143 -4.13 -3.11 -8.00
N ILE A 144 -3.98 -4.05 -7.05
CA ILE A 144 -2.69 -4.33 -6.40
C ILE A 144 -1.67 -4.82 -7.43
N VAL A 145 -2.02 -5.77 -8.29
CA VAL A 145 -1.10 -6.27 -9.34
C VAL A 145 -0.73 -5.15 -10.30
N LYS A 146 -1.73 -4.40 -10.78
CA LYS A 146 -1.50 -3.32 -11.74
C LYS A 146 -0.56 -2.24 -11.20
N HIS A 147 -0.80 -1.75 -9.98
CA HIS A 147 -0.12 -0.58 -9.44
C HIS A 147 1.06 -0.92 -8.51
N GLY A 148 1.14 -2.16 -8.01
CA GLY A 148 2.09 -2.53 -6.98
C GLY A 148 1.80 -1.84 -5.64
N ILE A 149 2.70 -2.01 -4.68
CA ILE A 149 2.59 -1.41 -3.35
C ILE A 149 3.87 -0.62 -3.06
N ARG A 150 3.74 0.70 -2.93
CA ARG A 150 4.88 1.59 -2.68
C ARG A 150 5.61 1.22 -1.39
N PHE A 151 6.93 1.32 -1.42
CA PHE A 151 7.85 0.97 -0.33
C PHE A 151 7.84 -0.51 0.07
N THR A 152 7.35 -1.39 -0.81
CA THR A 152 7.46 -2.83 -0.67
C THR A 152 8.19 -3.43 -1.87
N ALA A 153 8.44 -4.74 -1.83
CA ALA A 153 8.98 -5.48 -2.96
C ALA A 153 7.93 -5.80 -4.05
N MET A 154 6.64 -5.48 -3.86
CA MET A 154 5.59 -5.70 -4.85
C MET A 154 5.66 -4.64 -5.96
N PRO A 155 6.13 -4.98 -7.17
CA PRO A 155 6.27 -4.03 -8.26
C PRO A 155 4.94 -3.73 -8.92
N SER A 156 4.87 -2.64 -9.69
CA SER A 156 3.78 -2.38 -10.63
C SER A 156 3.98 -3.17 -11.92
N PHE A 157 2.92 -3.82 -12.40
CA PHE A 157 2.91 -4.53 -13.67
C PHE A 157 2.28 -3.71 -14.83
N THR A 158 1.99 -2.44 -14.62
CA THR A 158 1.38 -1.54 -15.62
C THR A 158 2.13 -1.53 -16.95
N THR A 159 3.47 -1.67 -16.93
CA THR A 159 4.31 -1.60 -18.14
C THR A 159 4.64 -2.96 -18.75
N THR A 160 4.41 -4.05 -18.02
CA THR A 160 4.85 -5.40 -18.40
C THR A 160 3.69 -6.34 -18.74
N LEU A 161 2.51 -6.11 -18.17
CA LEU A 161 1.31 -6.90 -18.42
C LEU A 161 0.18 -6.01 -18.95
N LYS A 162 -0.66 -6.56 -19.81
CA LYS A 162 -1.91 -5.92 -20.26
C LYS A 162 -2.97 -6.04 -19.18
N ASP A 163 -3.91 -5.11 -19.15
CA ASP A 163 -5.03 -5.15 -18.19
C ASP A 163 -5.81 -6.47 -18.25
N GLU A 164 -5.99 -7.05 -19.45
CA GLU A 164 -6.64 -8.35 -19.63
C GLU A 164 -5.90 -9.48 -18.92
N ASP A 165 -4.58 -9.49 -18.96
CA ASP A 165 -3.75 -10.51 -18.33
C ASP A 165 -3.75 -10.36 -16.81
N ILE A 166 -3.75 -9.11 -16.32
CA ILE A 166 -3.91 -8.81 -14.90
C ILE A 166 -5.29 -9.25 -14.39
N TRP A 167 -6.36 -9.06 -15.18
CA TRP A 167 -7.69 -9.56 -14.85
C TRP A 167 -7.77 -11.08 -14.79
N ARG A 168 -7.06 -11.80 -15.66
CA ARG A 168 -6.97 -13.28 -15.60
C ARG A 168 -6.23 -13.74 -14.35
N ILE A 169 -5.16 -13.03 -13.94
CA ILE A 169 -4.50 -13.29 -12.66
C ILE A 169 -5.47 -13.05 -11.51
N ALA A 170 -6.18 -11.92 -11.46
CA ALA A 170 -7.14 -11.61 -10.41
C ALA A 170 -8.27 -12.65 -10.32
N MET A 171 -8.78 -13.11 -11.46
CA MET A 171 -9.77 -14.20 -11.56
C MET A 171 -9.24 -15.52 -10.97
N PHE A 172 -8.00 -15.89 -11.30
CA PHE A 172 -7.35 -17.08 -10.75
C PHE A 172 -7.19 -16.96 -9.23
N LEU A 173 -6.70 -15.83 -8.73
CA LEU A 173 -6.55 -15.57 -7.30
C LEU A 173 -7.90 -15.69 -6.55
N LYS A 174 -8.96 -15.15 -7.13
CA LYS A 174 -10.32 -15.21 -6.54
C LYS A 174 -10.86 -16.62 -6.39
N GLN A 175 -10.41 -17.55 -7.21
CA GLN A 175 -10.89 -18.93 -7.21
C GLN A 175 -9.85 -19.93 -6.67
N MET A 176 -8.76 -19.46 -6.08
CA MET A 176 -7.61 -20.29 -5.71
C MET A 176 -7.95 -21.43 -4.74
N ASP A 177 -8.95 -21.26 -3.89
CA ASP A 177 -9.44 -22.26 -2.93
C ASP A 177 -10.42 -23.28 -3.55
N LYS A 178 -10.98 -22.97 -4.75
CA LYS A 178 -12.05 -23.76 -5.40
C LYS A 178 -11.85 -23.89 -6.90
N LEU A 179 -10.64 -24.24 -7.31
CA LEU A 179 -10.31 -24.37 -8.72
C LEU A 179 -11.05 -25.55 -9.37
N PRO A 180 -11.53 -25.39 -10.62
CA PRO A 180 -11.97 -26.52 -11.43
C PRO A 180 -10.86 -27.57 -11.57
N PRO A 181 -11.19 -28.89 -11.70
CA PRO A 181 -10.17 -29.95 -11.73
C PRO A 181 -9.08 -29.79 -12.79
N ALA A 182 -9.42 -29.28 -13.97
CA ALA A 182 -8.44 -29.02 -15.03
C ALA A 182 -7.46 -27.89 -14.65
N VAL A 183 -7.95 -26.82 -14.03
CA VAL A 183 -7.17 -25.67 -13.58
C VAL A 183 -6.29 -26.06 -12.40
N ASP A 184 -6.84 -26.80 -11.42
CA ASP A 184 -6.10 -27.31 -10.26
C ASP A 184 -4.93 -28.21 -10.69
N ALA A 185 -5.14 -29.04 -11.72
CA ALA A 185 -4.08 -29.87 -12.29
C ALA A 185 -2.95 -29.02 -12.90
N GLU A 186 -3.25 -27.89 -13.56
CA GLU A 186 -2.22 -26.96 -14.05
C GLU A 186 -1.54 -26.20 -12.89
N TRP A 187 -2.33 -25.75 -11.92
CA TRP A 187 -1.80 -25.08 -10.73
C TRP A 187 -0.76 -25.93 -9.98
N LYS A 188 -1.03 -27.22 -9.80
CA LYS A 188 -0.11 -28.17 -9.15
C LYS A 188 1.17 -28.46 -9.94
N LYS A 189 1.24 -28.10 -11.22
CA LYS A 189 2.46 -28.20 -12.03
C LYS A 189 3.39 -27.01 -11.86
N VAL A 190 2.93 -25.90 -11.29
CA VAL A 190 3.75 -24.71 -11.07
C VAL A 190 4.89 -25.07 -10.09
N PRO A 191 6.16 -24.87 -10.50
CA PRO A 191 7.30 -25.26 -9.68
C PRO A 191 7.33 -24.49 -8.36
N SER A 192 7.75 -25.15 -7.30
CA SER A 192 8.04 -24.47 -6.02
C SER A 192 9.06 -23.35 -6.20
N ALA A 193 8.75 -22.19 -5.67
CA ALA A 193 9.67 -21.05 -5.65
C ALA A 193 10.81 -21.20 -4.62
N ALA A 194 10.66 -22.10 -3.65
CA ALA A 194 11.64 -22.30 -2.55
C ALA A 194 13.05 -22.74 -3.02
N GLY A 195 13.20 -23.10 -4.29
CA GLY A 195 14.46 -23.64 -4.82
C GLY A 195 14.85 -24.97 -4.18
N THR A 196 15.89 -25.60 -4.72
CA THR A 196 16.52 -26.74 -4.07
C THR A 196 17.40 -26.22 -2.94
N PRO A 197 17.31 -26.73 -1.68
CA PRO A 197 18.20 -26.31 -0.62
C PRO A 197 19.66 -26.49 -1.06
N PRO A 198 20.55 -25.56 -0.70
CA PRO A 198 21.98 -25.72 -1.01
C PRO A 198 22.49 -27.03 -0.40
N LYS A 199 23.23 -27.80 -1.21
CA LYS A 199 23.87 -29.05 -0.79
C LYS A 199 24.99 -28.80 0.21
#